data_c81c884273d16a20e21434e1deddc1f5
#
_entry.id   c81c884273d16a20e21434e1deddc1f5
#
_cell.length_a   1.000
_cell.length_b   1.000
_cell.length_c   1.000
_cell.angle_alpha   90.00
_cell.angle_beta   90.00
_cell.angle_gamma   90.00
#
_symmetry.space_group_name_H-M   'P 1'
#
loop_
_entity.id
_entity.type
_entity.pdbx_description
1 polymer ?
#
loop_
_entity_poly.entity_id
_entity_poly.type
_entity_poly.pdbx_seq_one_letter_code
_entity_poly.pdbx_strand_id
1 'polypeptide(L)'
;SGIVNDMGIRKPSYYAFYLLSKLADEIVSIDDGCIVTKSDDICAILLYCHNNDMDSLAKYETIYKNGILKKSFKKKYSLNIANLKSATRIITYTIDEITGSSYNYWLSMGSPKRLNKEEKEILHKASYPKIEFKYSKKNSILNIITELNGYGAKLIILRNIK
;
A
#
# COMPACT_ATOMS: atom_id res chain seq x y z
N SER A 1 8.11 19.59 -2.60
CA SER A 1 7.84 18.86 -1.35
C SER A 1 6.34 18.81 -1.08
N GLY A 2 5.87 18.04 -0.12
CA GLY A 2 4.46 17.91 0.24
C GLY A 2 3.83 16.61 -0.24
N ILE A 3 2.64 16.32 0.28
CA ILE A 3 1.89 15.08 0.04
C ILE A 3 0.92 15.16 -1.14
N VAL A 4 0.72 16.37 -1.65
CA VAL A 4 -0.10 16.66 -2.84
C VAL A 4 0.76 17.51 -3.79
N ASN A 5 0.65 17.27 -5.09
CA ASN A 5 1.37 18.10 -6.07
C ASN A 5 0.58 19.36 -6.44
N ASP A 6 1.16 20.21 -7.28
CA ASP A 6 0.59 21.49 -7.71
C ASP A 6 -0.73 21.36 -8.50
N MET A 7 -1.01 20.16 -9.02
CA MET A 7 -2.23 19.82 -9.75
C MET A 7 -3.31 19.21 -8.85
N GLY A 8 -3.11 19.14 -7.53
CA GLY A 8 -4.04 18.54 -6.57
C GLY A 8 -4.01 17.00 -6.53
N ILE A 9 -3.05 16.38 -7.21
CA ILE A 9 -2.92 14.90 -7.23
C ILE A 9 -2.19 14.46 -5.97
N ARG A 10 -2.79 13.53 -5.24
CA ARG A 10 -2.22 12.94 -4.04
C ARG A 10 -1.04 12.04 -4.38
N LYS A 11 0.06 12.23 -3.66
CA LYS A 11 1.27 11.41 -3.80
C LYS A 11 1.15 10.11 -2.98
N PRO A 12 1.97 9.08 -3.25
CA PRO A 12 1.99 7.85 -2.44
C PRO A 12 2.15 8.11 -0.93
N SER A 13 2.92 9.13 -0.54
CA SER A 13 3.07 9.54 0.87
C SER A 13 1.75 9.96 1.53
N TYR A 14 0.82 10.59 0.80
CA TYR A 14 -0.51 10.88 1.31
C TYR A 14 -1.23 9.58 1.72
N TYR A 15 -1.19 8.59 0.85
CA TYR A 15 -1.85 7.32 1.11
C TYR A 15 -1.13 6.46 2.15
N ALA A 16 0.18 6.63 2.35
CA ALA A 16 0.87 6.03 3.48
C ALA A 16 0.27 6.51 4.81
N PHE A 17 0.06 7.82 4.97
CA PHE A 17 -0.64 8.38 6.15
C PHE A 17 -2.10 7.90 6.23
N TYR A 18 -2.78 7.82 5.09
CA TYR A 18 -4.14 7.29 5.03
C TYR A 18 -4.23 5.84 5.52
N LEU A 19 -3.28 4.97 5.14
CA LEU A 19 -3.22 3.59 5.63
C LEU A 19 -2.92 3.55 7.13
N LEU A 20 -1.99 4.38 7.62
CA LEU A 20 -1.70 4.49 9.05
C LEU A 20 -2.93 4.92 9.86
N SER A 21 -3.75 5.82 9.33
CA SER A 21 -4.98 6.27 10.01
C SER A 21 -6.05 5.18 10.16
N LYS A 22 -5.91 4.06 9.45
CA LYS A 22 -6.82 2.91 9.51
C LYS A 22 -6.37 1.82 10.48
N LEU A 23 -5.24 1.99 11.15
CA LEU A 23 -4.81 1.08 12.20
C LEU A 23 -5.80 1.11 13.37
N ALA A 24 -5.91 -0.03 14.07
CA ALA A 24 -6.77 -0.15 15.24
C ALA A 24 -6.09 0.41 16.51
N ASP A 25 -6.83 0.48 17.62
CA ASP A 25 -6.43 1.25 18.80
C ASP A 25 -5.31 0.61 19.62
N GLU A 26 -5.22 -0.72 19.60
CA GLU A 26 -4.26 -1.47 20.42
C GLU A 26 -3.19 -2.13 19.55
N ILE A 27 -1.93 -1.87 19.86
CA ILE A 27 -0.80 -2.53 19.18
C ILE A 27 -0.61 -3.93 19.77
N VAL A 28 -0.69 -4.95 18.92
CA VAL A 28 -0.46 -6.35 19.30
C VAL A 28 1.00 -6.73 19.12
N SER A 29 1.60 -6.34 18.00
CA SER A 29 3.03 -6.57 17.73
C SER A 29 3.58 -5.57 16.73
N ILE A 30 4.87 -5.34 16.82
CA ILE A 30 5.66 -4.58 15.86
C ILE A 30 6.92 -5.38 15.58
N ASP A 31 7.08 -5.77 14.33
CA ASP A 31 8.29 -6.40 13.79
C ASP A 31 8.83 -5.58 12.64
N ASP A 32 10.01 -5.93 12.12
CA ASP A 32 10.56 -5.29 10.93
C ASP A 32 9.66 -5.53 9.72
N GLY A 33 9.01 -4.47 9.26
CA GLY A 33 8.11 -4.49 8.12
C GLY A 33 6.70 -4.99 8.41
N CYS A 34 6.31 -5.18 9.69
CA CYS A 34 4.96 -5.61 10.05
C CYS A 34 4.48 -4.97 11.35
N ILE A 35 3.31 -4.37 11.33
CA ILE A 35 2.62 -3.85 12.51
C ILE A 35 1.25 -4.51 12.59
N VAL A 36 0.93 -5.12 13.72
CA VAL A 36 -0.39 -5.72 13.96
C VAL A 36 -1.09 -4.92 15.05
N THR A 37 -2.29 -4.49 14.74
CA THR A 37 -3.17 -3.76 15.68
C THR A 37 -4.54 -4.43 15.76
N LYS A 38 -5.24 -4.22 16.84
CA LYS A 38 -6.61 -4.72 17.04
C LYS A 38 -7.49 -3.71 17.78
N SER A 39 -8.78 -3.85 17.60
CA SER A 39 -9.87 -3.36 18.42
C SER A 39 -10.94 -4.45 18.47
N ASP A 40 -12.10 -4.21 19.10
CA ASP A 40 -13.09 -5.26 19.37
C ASP A 40 -13.45 -6.14 18.17
N ASP A 41 -13.73 -5.55 17.03
CA ASP A 41 -14.22 -6.24 15.82
C ASP A 41 -13.22 -6.19 14.64
N ILE A 42 -12.05 -5.56 14.84
CA ILE A 42 -11.10 -5.27 13.77
C ILE A 42 -9.69 -5.73 14.18
N CYS A 43 -9.03 -6.42 13.26
CA CYS A 43 -7.58 -6.60 13.27
C CYS A 43 -7.02 -5.94 12.02
N ALA A 44 -6.07 -5.03 12.18
CA ALA A 44 -5.41 -4.34 11.08
C ALA A 44 -3.93 -4.68 11.08
N ILE A 45 -3.43 -5.14 9.94
CA ILE A 45 -2.04 -5.55 9.72
C ILE A 45 -1.46 -4.65 8.66
N LEU A 46 -0.46 -3.86 9.04
CA LEU A 46 0.31 -3.03 8.10
C LEU A 46 1.63 -3.73 7.79
N LEU A 47 1.79 -4.11 6.54
CA LEU A 47 3.05 -4.59 5.98
C LEU A 47 3.71 -3.45 5.25
N TYR A 48 5.01 -3.26 5.46
CA TYR A 48 5.76 -2.21 4.77
C TYR A 48 7.18 -2.67 4.47
N CYS A 49 7.71 -2.14 3.40
CA CYS A 49 9.09 -2.39 3.00
C CYS A 49 9.82 -1.08 2.86
N HIS A 50 10.93 -0.97 3.55
CA HIS A 50 11.84 0.16 3.47
C HIS A 50 13.28 -0.36 3.38
N ASN A 51 14.14 0.46 2.83
CA ASN A 51 15.57 0.19 2.80
C ASN A 51 16.28 1.36 3.49
N ASN A 52 17.08 1.05 4.50
CA ASN A 52 17.88 2.02 5.22
C ASN A 52 19.20 2.36 4.52
N ASP A 53 19.46 1.75 3.37
CA ASP A 53 20.66 2.00 2.58
C ASP A 53 20.52 3.32 1.81
N MET A 54 21.20 4.36 2.29
CA MET A 54 21.21 5.69 1.67
C MET A 54 21.77 5.68 0.25
N ASP A 55 22.69 4.77 -0.07
CA ASP A 55 23.21 4.59 -1.43
C ASP A 55 22.13 4.06 -2.38
N SER A 56 21.27 3.19 -1.87
CA SER A 56 20.10 2.72 -2.62
C SER A 56 19.11 3.84 -2.89
N LEU A 57 18.88 4.75 -1.94
CA LEU A 57 17.99 5.90 -2.10
C LEU A 57 18.54 6.88 -3.16
N ALA A 58 19.84 7.15 -3.15
CA ALA A 58 20.46 8.00 -4.16
C ALA A 58 20.36 7.39 -5.57
N LYS A 59 20.57 6.09 -5.70
CA LYS A 59 20.35 5.34 -6.96
C LYS A 59 18.88 5.37 -7.39
N TYR A 60 17.96 5.31 -6.43
CA TYR A 60 16.52 5.35 -6.69
C TYR A 60 16.09 6.71 -7.24
N GLU A 61 16.56 7.81 -6.69
CA GLU A 61 16.32 9.15 -7.24
C GLU A 61 16.84 9.29 -8.67
N THR A 62 18.03 8.75 -8.95
CA THR A 62 18.62 8.76 -10.30
C THR A 62 17.78 7.91 -11.28
N ILE A 63 17.29 6.76 -10.85
CA ILE A 63 16.40 5.88 -11.61
C ILE A 63 15.10 6.58 -11.94
N TYR A 64 14.47 7.25 -10.96
CA TYR A 64 13.24 8.01 -11.17
C TYR A 64 13.43 9.19 -12.13
N LYS A 65 14.51 9.94 -11.98
CA LYS A 65 14.84 11.08 -12.86
C LYS A 65 15.03 10.66 -14.31
N ASN A 66 15.54 9.47 -14.54
CA ASN A 66 15.82 8.93 -15.88
C ASN A 66 14.69 8.06 -16.45
N GLY A 67 13.58 7.91 -15.74
CA GLY A 67 12.42 7.09 -16.17
C GLY A 67 12.72 5.59 -16.29
N ILE A 68 13.83 5.13 -15.74
CA ILE A 68 14.27 3.74 -15.85
C ILE A 68 14.10 3.06 -14.49
N LEU A 69 12.99 2.36 -14.30
CA LEU A 69 12.83 1.41 -13.19
C LEU A 69 13.75 0.18 -13.42
N LYS A 70 15.00 0.30 -13.03
CA LYS A 70 15.94 -0.83 -13.02
C LYS A 70 15.71 -1.66 -11.76
N LYS A 71 15.13 -2.86 -11.92
CA LYS A 71 14.93 -3.89 -10.90
C LYS A 71 14.25 -3.42 -9.62
N SER A 72 12.94 -3.39 -9.62
CA SER A 72 12.20 -3.44 -8.37
C SER A 72 12.51 -4.75 -7.64
N PHE A 73 12.83 -4.68 -6.37
CA PHE A 73 12.88 -5.86 -5.51
C PHE A 73 11.47 -6.22 -5.06
N LYS A 74 11.25 -7.48 -4.66
CA LYS A 74 9.98 -7.96 -4.11
C LYS A 74 10.22 -8.48 -2.71
N LYS A 75 9.37 -8.10 -1.77
CA LYS A 75 9.33 -8.68 -0.44
C LYS A 75 8.08 -9.53 -0.28
N LYS A 76 8.26 -10.79 0.13
CA LYS A 76 7.17 -11.72 0.39
C LYS A 76 6.86 -11.77 1.87
N TYR A 77 5.58 -11.88 2.18
CA TYR A 77 5.05 -12.03 3.53
C TYR A 77 4.16 -13.26 3.59
N SER A 78 4.27 -14.00 4.68
CA SER A 78 3.39 -15.13 4.99
C SER A 78 2.79 -14.91 6.38
N LEU A 79 1.48 -14.80 6.43
CA LEU A 79 0.72 -14.55 7.65
C LEU A 79 -0.22 -15.72 7.90
N ASN A 80 -0.13 -16.32 9.07
CA ASN A 80 -1.01 -17.39 9.50
C ASN A 80 -1.92 -16.86 10.62
N ILE A 81 -3.22 -16.83 10.37
CA ILE A 81 -4.22 -16.41 11.33
C ILE A 81 -5.06 -17.65 11.64
N ALA A 82 -4.87 -18.20 12.84
CA ALA A 82 -5.57 -19.38 13.28
C ALA A 82 -6.91 -19.02 13.93
N ASN A 83 -7.88 -19.92 13.79
CA ASN A 83 -9.15 -19.92 14.54
C ASN A 83 -9.95 -18.62 14.44
N LEU A 84 -10.44 -18.29 13.28
CA LEU A 84 -11.42 -17.23 13.12
C LEU A 84 -12.68 -17.56 13.92
N LYS A 85 -12.93 -16.79 14.99
CA LYS A 85 -14.10 -16.98 15.90
C LYS A 85 -15.42 -16.60 15.23
N SER A 86 -15.37 -15.87 14.13
CA SER A 86 -16.53 -15.44 13.35
C SER A 86 -16.20 -15.42 11.87
N ALA A 87 -17.23 -15.34 11.03
CA ALA A 87 -17.03 -14.99 9.62
C ALA A 87 -16.34 -13.61 9.52
N THR A 88 -15.44 -13.46 8.57
CA THR A 88 -14.56 -12.30 8.49
C THR A 88 -14.50 -11.75 7.07
N ARG A 89 -14.68 -10.45 6.91
CA ARG A 89 -14.36 -9.70 5.71
C ARG A 89 -12.93 -9.23 5.77
N ILE A 90 -12.22 -9.38 4.67
CA ILE A 90 -10.83 -8.98 4.55
C ILE A 90 -10.72 -7.95 3.44
N ILE A 91 -10.22 -6.77 3.79
CA ILE A 91 -9.99 -5.68 2.86
C ILE A 91 -8.49 -5.45 2.81
N THR A 92 -7.92 -5.43 1.62
CA THR A 92 -6.49 -5.17 1.43
C THR A 92 -6.29 -3.92 0.58
N TYR A 93 -5.52 -2.96 1.11
CA TYR A 93 -5.07 -1.77 0.41
C TYR A 93 -3.60 -1.93 0.08
N THR A 94 -3.21 -1.69 -1.16
CA THR A 94 -1.81 -1.77 -1.59
C THR A 94 -1.36 -0.48 -2.26
N ILE A 95 -0.23 0.04 -1.81
CA ILE A 95 0.57 1.08 -2.47
C ILE A 95 1.99 0.56 -2.60
N ASP A 96 2.50 0.50 -3.81
CA ASP A 96 3.88 0.12 -4.07
C ASP A 96 4.41 0.81 -5.33
N GLU A 97 5.56 0.40 -5.84
CA GLU A 97 6.16 1.00 -7.04
C GLU A 97 5.30 0.89 -8.29
N ILE A 98 4.41 -0.11 -8.34
CA ILE A 98 3.54 -0.37 -9.49
C ILE A 98 2.15 0.23 -9.25
N THR A 99 1.69 0.20 -8.01
CA THR A 99 0.30 0.43 -7.63
C THR A 99 0.15 1.65 -6.73
N GLY A 100 -0.85 2.48 -6.99
CA GLY A 100 -1.13 3.68 -6.17
C GLY A 100 -0.18 4.84 -6.46
N SER A 101 0.43 4.86 -7.65
CA SER A 101 1.28 5.95 -8.10
C SER A 101 0.80 6.50 -9.45
N SER A 102 0.42 7.75 -9.47
CA SER A 102 0.08 8.46 -10.70
C SER A 102 1.30 8.76 -11.58
N TYR A 103 2.50 8.70 -11.01
CA TYR A 103 3.74 9.05 -11.72
C TYR A 103 3.99 8.18 -12.96
N ASN A 104 3.79 6.86 -12.83
CA ASN A 104 3.97 5.94 -13.96
C ASN A 104 2.99 6.21 -15.10
N TYR A 105 1.74 6.56 -14.77
CA TYR A 105 0.74 6.97 -15.76
C TYR A 105 1.11 8.28 -16.44
N TRP A 106 1.59 9.25 -15.68
CA TRP A 106 2.07 10.52 -16.22
C TRP A 106 3.26 10.34 -17.18
N LEU A 107 4.19 9.44 -16.83
CA LEU A 107 5.29 9.07 -17.74
C LEU A 107 4.77 8.44 -19.05
N SER A 108 3.81 7.52 -18.97
CA SER A 108 3.24 6.86 -20.14
C SER A 108 2.45 7.80 -21.05
N MET A 109 1.97 8.92 -20.50
CA MET A 109 1.33 10.02 -21.26
C MET A 109 2.34 10.93 -21.98
N GLY A 110 3.66 10.66 -21.87
CA GLY A 110 4.71 11.49 -22.42
C GLY A 110 5.11 12.68 -21.54
N SER A 111 4.89 12.57 -20.23
CA SER A 111 5.27 13.58 -19.22
C SER A 111 4.74 14.99 -19.51
N PRO A 112 3.45 15.17 -19.80
CA PRO A 112 2.91 16.45 -20.22
C PRO A 112 3.08 17.52 -19.15
N LYS A 113 3.48 18.73 -19.55
CA LYS A 113 3.58 19.91 -18.66
C LYS A 113 2.20 20.45 -18.26
N ARG A 114 1.20 20.22 -19.09
CA ARG A 114 -0.19 20.64 -18.85
C ARG A 114 -1.08 19.44 -19.10
N LEU A 115 -2.07 19.26 -18.22
CA LEU A 115 -3.06 18.21 -18.29
C LEU A 115 -4.43 18.82 -18.57
N ASN A 116 -5.21 18.17 -19.43
CA ASN A 116 -6.63 18.47 -19.55
C ASN A 116 -7.42 17.90 -18.36
N LYS A 117 -8.74 18.14 -18.33
CA LYS A 117 -9.61 17.70 -17.22
C LYS A 117 -9.65 16.20 -17.07
N GLU A 118 -9.76 15.47 -18.18
CA GLU A 118 -9.84 14.01 -18.22
C GLU A 118 -8.52 13.38 -17.74
N GLU A 119 -7.39 13.87 -18.23
CA GLU A 119 -6.05 13.41 -17.82
C GLU A 119 -5.80 13.61 -16.32
N LYS A 120 -6.22 14.76 -15.77
CA LYS A 120 -6.16 15.02 -14.31
C LYS A 120 -7.00 14.00 -13.54
N GLU A 121 -8.21 13.71 -14.01
CA GLU A 121 -9.11 12.74 -13.38
C GLU A 121 -8.51 11.33 -13.40
N ILE A 122 -7.93 10.91 -14.53
CA ILE A 122 -7.25 9.62 -14.68
C ILE A 122 -6.10 9.51 -13.68
N LEU A 123 -5.22 10.52 -13.62
CA LEU A 123 -4.09 10.54 -12.70
C LEU A 123 -4.52 10.54 -11.23
N HIS A 124 -5.63 11.24 -10.93
CA HIS A 124 -6.19 11.25 -9.58
C HIS A 124 -6.69 9.86 -9.17
N LYS A 125 -7.41 9.17 -10.04
CA LYS A 125 -7.85 7.78 -9.81
C LYS A 125 -6.67 6.80 -9.71
N ALA A 126 -5.66 6.95 -10.56
CA ALA A 126 -4.48 6.12 -10.57
C ALA A 126 -3.61 6.26 -9.30
N SER A 127 -3.74 7.37 -8.58
CA SER A 127 -3.04 7.59 -7.31
C SER A 127 -3.64 6.84 -6.13
N TYR A 128 -4.86 6.30 -6.28
CA TYR A 128 -5.55 5.61 -5.19
C TYR A 128 -4.94 4.21 -4.94
N PRO A 129 -4.86 3.74 -3.68
CA PRO A 129 -4.40 2.39 -3.38
C PRO A 129 -5.25 1.33 -4.10
N LYS A 130 -4.63 0.25 -4.53
CA LYS A 130 -5.37 -0.93 -5.00
C LYS A 130 -6.15 -1.54 -3.85
N ILE A 131 -7.43 -1.81 -4.07
CA ILE A 131 -8.31 -2.43 -3.08
C ILE A 131 -8.67 -3.84 -3.54
N GLU A 132 -8.53 -4.80 -2.62
CA GLU A 132 -8.93 -6.19 -2.81
C GLU A 132 -9.81 -6.64 -1.66
N PHE A 133 -10.78 -7.50 -1.96
CA PHE A 133 -11.73 -8.04 -0.97
C PHE A 133 -11.63 -9.57 -0.91
N LYS A 134 -11.75 -10.10 0.30
CA LYS A 134 -11.89 -11.54 0.54
C LYS A 134 -12.86 -11.79 1.68
N TYR A 135 -13.54 -12.91 1.63
CA TYR A 135 -14.40 -13.39 2.70
C TYR A 135 -13.85 -14.72 3.23
N SER A 136 -13.89 -14.90 4.54
CA SER A 136 -13.51 -16.14 5.19
C SER A 136 -14.59 -16.59 6.18
N LYS A 137 -14.91 -17.87 6.17
CA LYS A 137 -15.91 -18.46 7.05
C LYS A 137 -15.39 -18.58 8.49
N LYS A 138 -16.32 -18.66 9.45
CA LYS A 138 -16.02 -19.03 10.84
C LYS A 138 -15.25 -20.36 10.91
N ASN A 139 -14.37 -20.50 11.90
CA ASN A 139 -13.51 -21.68 12.13
C ASN A 139 -12.51 -21.99 11.00
N SER A 140 -12.32 -21.08 10.06
CA SER A 140 -11.29 -21.21 9.03
C SER A 140 -9.91 -20.88 9.58
N ILE A 141 -8.89 -21.52 9.01
CA ILE A 141 -7.50 -21.07 9.12
C ILE A 141 -7.24 -20.18 7.94
N LEU A 142 -6.81 -18.94 8.20
CA LEU A 142 -6.50 -17.99 7.17
C LEU A 142 -5.00 -17.89 6.96
N ASN A 143 -4.54 -18.32 5.80
CA ASN A 143 -3.17 -18.13 5.35
C ASN A 143 -3.15 -17.03 4.32
N ILE A 144 -2.43 -15.93 4.62
CA ILE A 144 -2.24 -14.82 3.68
C ILE A 144 -0.80 -14.85 3.21
N ILE A 145 -0.61 -15.17 1.93
CA ILE A 145 0.66 -15.04 1.24
C ILE A 145 0.54 -13.85 0.32
N THR A 146 1.40 -12.88 0.51
CA THR A 146 1.36 -11.62 -0.25
C THR A 146 2.75 -11.07 -0.49
N GLU A 147 2.88 -10.16 -1.46
CA GLU A 147 4.14 -9.50 -1.77
C GLU A 147 3.97 -8.01 -1.98
N LEU A 148 5.03 -7.26 -1.73
CA LEU A 148 5.17 -5.85 -2.11
C LEU A 148 6.26 -5.71 -3.18
N ASN A 149 5.99 -4.87 -4.17
CA ASN A 149 6.94 -4.53 -5.22
C ASN A 149 7.73 -3.28 -4.79
N GLY A 150 9.02 -3.46 -4.51
CA GLY A 150 9.88 -2.36 -4.09
C GLY A 150 9.46 -1.71 -2.78
N TYR A 151 9.59 -0.41 -2.69
CA TYR A 151 9.12 0.37 -1.54
C TYR A 151 7.61 0.47 -1.57
N GLY A 152 6.97 0.07 -0.49
CA GLY A 152 5.53 0.08 -0.47
C GLY A 152 4.95 -0.24 0.90
N ALA A 153 3.63 -0.18 0.94
CA ALA A 153 2.84 -0.54 2.11
C ALA A 153 1.57 -1.29 1.69
N LYS A 154 1.20 -2.27 2.49
CA LYS A 154 -0.04 -3.02 2.32
C LYS A 154 -0.76 -3.09 3.67
N LEU A 155 -1.99 -2.61 3.70
CA LEU A 155 -2.84 -2.69 4.88
C LEU A 155 -3.89 -3.77 4.67
N ILE A 156 -3.93 -4.73 5.58
CA ILE A 156 -4.91 -5.82 5.60
C ILE A 156 -5.81 -5.61 6.81
N ILE A 157 -7.09 -5.39 6.57
CA ILE A 157 -8.09 -5.20 7.61
C ILE A 157 -8.98 -6.43 7.64
N LEU A 158 -8.99 -7.12 8.78
CA LEU A 158 -9.90 -8.21 9.07
C LEU A 158 -11.02 -7.68 9.96
N ARG A 159 -12.24 -7.72 9.46
CA ARG A 159 -13.43 -7.27 10.19
C ARG A 159 -14.36 -8.44 10.47
N ASN A 160 -14.64 -8.69 11.72
CA ASN A 160 -15.61 -9.70 12.12
C ASN A 160 -17.01 -9.31 11.67
N ILE A 161 -17.75 -10.28 11.14
CA ILE A 161 -19.15 -10.12 10.77
C ILE A 161 -19.98 -10.69 11.91
N LYS A 162 -20.81 -9.86 12.48
CA LYS A 162 -21.80 -10.24 13.50
C LYS A 162 -23.00 -10.93 12.89
#